data_998ea2e77beca1f96add2b642104a7c2
#
_entry.id   998ea2e77beca1f96add2b642104a7c2
#
_cell.length_a   1.000
_cell.length_b   1.000
_cell.length_c   1.000
_cell.angle_alpha   90.00
_cell.angle_beta   90.00
_cell.angle_gamma   90.00
#
_symmetry.space_group_name_H-M   'P 1'
#
loop_
_entity.id
_entity.type
_entity.pdbx_description
1 polymer ?
#
loop_
_entity_poly.entity_id
_entity_poly.type
_entity_poly.pdbx_seq_one_letter_code
_entity_poly.pdbx_strand_id
1 'polypeptide(L)'
;MQPGLFTFGAEATATPYDVAVVMPSLLRPSLFQALVSIFRQEGVGRVQILIGVDQAPADEGAALRTVAAACRMCPPGWTVQLLWPGYSTSARHGGVTAARDGGALRAILSFMAHAPLVAYLDDDNWWRPDHLAGLVTAIEGQEWAWSWRWFVHPRTHRPVCVDRWESVGPGQGVFADSQGGFVDPNCLMIDKTRVPEVLARWTTPMPGDPTFMTADRMVFDFLQHRPGGCSGRDSVFYVLRESDGLHPLRLRMMGEDWGRAEALAG
;
A
#
# COMPACT_ATOMS: atom_id res chain seq x y z
N MET A 1 -5.95 20.64 -11.38
CA MET A 1 -5.42 20.84 -9.98
C MET A 1 -4.06 21.52 -10.07
N GLN A 2 -3.83 22.59 -9.30
CA GLN A 2 -2.50 23.21 -9.23
C GLN A 2 -1.58 22.30 -8.41
N PRO A 3 -0.28 22.21 -8.77
CA PRO A 3 0.69 21.51 -7.94
C PRO A 3 0.70 22.05 -6.51
N GLY A 4 0.79 21.17 -5.53
CA GLY A 4 0.75 21.59 -4.12
C GLY A 4 0.48 20.46 -3.14
N LEU A 5 0.39 20.84 -1.87
CA LEU A 5 -0.02 20.00 -0.76
C LEU A 5 -1.38 20.49 -0.24
N PHE A 6 -2.35 19.60 -0.24
CA PHE A 6 -3.71 19.86 0.22
C PHE A 6 -3.97 19.10 1.51
N THR A 7 -4.60 19.74 2.50
CA THR A 7 -4.91 19.11 3.78
C THR A 7 -6.42 19.01 3.97
N PHE A 8 -6.88 17.85 4.45
CA PHE A 8 -8.27 17.54 4.82
C PHE A 8 -8.30 16.95 6.24
N GLY A 9 -9.43 17.06 6.92
CA GLY A 9 -9.57 16.60 8.30
C GLY A 9 -8.98 17.59 9.29
N ALA A 10 -8.33 17.11 10.35
CA ALA A 10 -7.66 17.98 11.31
C ALA A 10 -6.41 18.63 10.69
N GLU A 11 -6.08 19.84 11.13
CA GLU A 11 -4.81 20.46 10.75
C GLU A 11 -3.62 19.62 11.26
N ALA A 12 -2.54 19.61 10.46
CA ALA A 12 -1.30 18.97 10.87
C ALA A 12 -0.77 19.63 12.15
N THR A 13 -0.36 18.83 13.10
CA THR A 13 0.11 19.29 14.41
C THR A 13 1.61 19.06 14.59
N ALA A 14 2.23 19.76 15.53
CA ALA A 14 3.61 19.51 15.93
C ALA A 14 3.78 18.19 16.71
N THR A 15 2.69 17.60 17.22
CA THR A 15 2.72 16.31 17.92
C THR A 15 2.75 15.17 16.89
N PRO A 16 3.70 14.24 16.96
CA PRO A 16 3.75 13.09 16.06
C PRO A 16 2.46 12.25 16.10
N TYR A 17 2.11 11.67 14.95
CA TYR A 17 1.07 10.65 14.85
C TYR A 17 1.63 9.29 15.28
N ASP A 18 0.75 8.36 15.65
CA ASP A 18 1.16 7.00 16.01
C ASP A 18 1.56 6.20 14.77
N VAL A 19 0.77 6.35 13.70
CA VAL A 19 1.00 5.69 12.40
C VAL A 19 0.78 6.67 11.25
N ALA A 20 1.58 6.59 10.21
CA ALA A 20 1.29 7.18 8.91
C ALA A 20 0.89 6.09 7.91
N VAL A 21 -0.10 6.38 7.06
CA VAL A 21 -0.47 5.54 5.92
C VAL A 21 -0.07 6.27 4.64
N VAL A 22 0.76 5.63 3.85
CA VAL A 22 1.30 6.16 2.59
C VAL A 22 0.58 5.51 1.41
N MET A 23 0.00 6.34 0.54
CA MET A 23 -0.83 5.91 -0.59
C MET A 23 -0.37 6.57 -1.89
N PRO A 24 0.38 5.90 -2.78
CA PRO A 24 0.51 6.35 -4.15
C PRO A 24 -0.85 6.17 -4.85
N SER A 25 -1.27 7.16 -5.66
CA SER A 25 -2.62 7.15 -6.23
C SER A 25 -2.66 7.75 -7.64
N LEU A 26 -3.55 7.21 -8.45
CA LEU A 26 -4.03 7.80 -9.70
C LEU A 26 -5.38 8.51 -9.51
N LEU A 27 -5.81 8.70 -8.26
CA LEU A 27 -7.11 9.26 -7.89
C LEU A 27 -8.30 8.50 -8.52
N ARG A 28 -8.20 7.17 -8.61
CA ARG A 28 -9.28 6.32 -9.12
C ARG A 28 -10.50 6.36 -8.20
N PRO A 29 -11.70 6.01 -8.69
CA PRO A 29 -12.90 5.90 -7.82
C PRO A 29 -12.72 4.94 -6.64
N SER A 30 -11.90 3.89 -6.78
CA SER A 30 -11.55 2.92 -5.72
C SER A 30 -10.89 3.56 -4.50
N LEU A 31 -10.21 4.71 -4.66
CA LEU A 31 -9.61 5.46 -3.56
C LEU A 31 -10.62 5.78 -2.44
N PHE A 32 -11.92 5.97 -2.79
CA PHE A 32 -12.96 6.18 -1.78
C PHE A 32 -13.03 5.00 -0.80
N GLN A 33 -13.09 3.78 -1.32
CA GLN A 33 -13.15 2.56 -0.51
C GLN A 33 -11.87 2.37 0.30
N ALA A 34 -10.70 2.62 -0.29
CA ALA A 34 -9.42 2.55 0.39
C ALA A 34 -9.38 3.52 1.58
N LEU A 35 -9.74 4.80 1.39
CA LEU A 35 -9.80 5.79 2.47
C LEU A 35 -10.81 5.43 3.56
N VAL A 36 -12.02 4.99 3.18
CA VAL A 36 -13.04 4.57 4.16
C VAL A 36 -12.53 3.38 4.99
N SER A 37 -11.78 2.46 4.40
CA SER A 37 -11.20 1.33 5.14
C SER A 37 -10.14 1.78 6.16
N ILE A 38 -9.37 2.84 5.85
CA ILE A 38 -8.44 3.45 6.80
C ILE A 38 -9.23 4.15 7.92
N PHE A 39 -10.24 4.94 7.60
CA PHE A 39 -11.04 5.65 8.61
C PHE A 39 -11.81 4.74 9.56
N ARG A 40 -11.99 3.47 9.19
CA ARG A 40 -12.61 2.42 10.01
C ARG A 40 -11.62 1.59 10.82
N GLN A 41 -10.34 1.98 10.86
CA GLN A 41 -9.37 1.27 11.68
C GLN A 41 -9.68 1.44 13.17
N GLU A 42 -9.59 0.35 13.92
CA GLU A 42 -9.86 0.26 15.34
C GLU A 42 -8.58 -0.06 16.11
N GLY A 43 -8.50 0.31 17.39
CA GLY A 43 -7.37 -0.02 18.25
C GLY A 43 -6.05 0.66 17.86
N VAL A 44 -6.10 1.76 17.12
CA VAL A 44 -4.96 2.60 16.76
C VAL A 44 -5.27 4.05 17.17
N GLY A 45 -4.25 4.77 17.57
CA GLY A 45 -4.37 6.18 17.98
C GLY A 45 -4.53 7.12 16.79
N ARG A 46 -3.74 8.19 16.76
CA ARG A 46 -3.79 9.21 15.69
C ARG A 46 -3.10 8.72 14.43
N VAL A 47 -3.77 8.85 13.28
CA VAL A 47 -3.24 8.45 11.99
C VAL A 47 -3.09 9.64 11.05
N GLN A 48 -1.93 9.73 10.39
CA GLN A 48 -1.67 10.63 9.28
C GLN A 48 -1.82 9.84 7.97
N ILE A 49 -2.67 10.29 7.06
CA ILE A 49 -2.83 9.68 5.72
C ILE A 49 -2.15 10.59 4.70
N LEU A 50 -1.20 10.06 3.95
CA LEU A 50 -0.42 10.77 2.95
C LEU A 50 -0.71 10.17 1.57
N ILE A 51 -1.43 10.91 0.72
CA ILE A 51 -1.77 10.52 -0.65
C ILE A 51 -0.83 11.23 -1.61
N GLY A 52 -0.10 10.49 -2.44
CA GLY A 52 0.73 11.04 -3.51
C GLY A 52 0.11 10.78 -4.87
N VAL A 53 -0.21 11.84 -5.59
CA VAL A 53 -0.79 11.73 -6.94
C VAL A 53 0.32 11.55 -7.95
N ASP A 54 0.33 10.42 -8.69
CA ASP A 54 1.30 10.18 -9.76
C ASP A 54 0.87 10.82 -11.08
N GLN A 55 -0.39 10.57 -11.47
CA GLN A 55 -0.99 11.17 -12.65
C GLN A 55 -2.37 11.71 -12.29
N ALA A 56 -2.62 12.95 -12.66
CA ALA A 56 -3.94 13.51 -12.48
C ALA A 56 -4.93 12.87 -13.47
N PRO A 57 -6.13 12.49 -13.03
CA PRO A 57 -7.17 12.01 -13.94
C PRO A 57 -7.71 13.14 -14.82
N ALA A 58 -8.33 12.78 -15.95
CA ALA A 58 -8.91 13.76 -16.88
C ALA A 58 -9.95 14.67 -16.19
N ASP A 59 -10.79 14.14 -15.29
CA ASP A 59 -11.69 14.92 -14.43
C ASP A 59 -11.12 15.05 -13.02
N GLU A 60 -10.16 15.95 -12.86
CA GLU A 60 -9.56 16.29 -11.57
C GLU A 60 -10.60 16.77 -10.54
N GLY A 61 -11.62 17.49 -11.00
CA GLY A 61 -12.67 18.01 -10.15
C GLY A 61 -13.50 16.90 -9.51
N ALA A 62 -13.88 15.88 -10.28
CA ALA A 62 -14.60 14.71 -9.75
C ALA A 62 -13.72 13.93 -8.77
N ALA A 63 -12.44 13.73 -9.10
CA ALA A 63 -11.50 13.04 -8.24
C ALA A 63 -11.33 13.74 -6.88
N LEU A 64 -11.14 15.06 -6.87
CA LEU A 64 -11.03 15.84 -5.62
C LEU A 64 -12.33 15.82 -4.82
N ARG A 65 -13.49 15.86 -5.47
CA ARG A 65 -14.80 15.70 -4.77
C ARG A 65 -14.90 14.32 -4.10
N THR A 66 -14.38 13.25 -4.75
CA THR A 66 -14.34 11.92 -4.18
C THR A 66 -13.48 11.87 -2.93
N VAL A 67 -12.28 12.46 -2.95
CA VAL A 67 -11.41 12.58 -1.77
C VAL A 67 -12.10 13.37 -0.67
N ALA A 68 -12.64 14.56 -0.98
CA ALA A 68 -13.34 15.39 -0.01
C ALA A 68 -14.57 14.68 0.58
N ALA A 69 -15.29 13.89 -0.21
CA ALA A 69 -16.41 13.09 0.26
C ALA A 69 -15.98 12.01 1.27
N ALA A 70 -14.91 11.29 0.97
CA ALA A 70 -14.34 10.31 1.91
C ALA A 70 -13.86 11.01 3.20
N CYS A 71 -13.15 12.13 3.07
CA CYS A 71 -12.60 12.86 4.22
C CYS A 71 -13.66 13.43 5.19
N ARG A 72 -14.93 13.50 4.80
CA ARG A 72 -16.01 13.77 5.77
C ARG A 72 -16.19 12.68 6.83
N MET A 73 -15.67 11.48 6.58
CA MET A 73 -15.68 10.35 7.50
C MET A 73 -14.36 10.23 8.29
N CYS A 74 -13.42 11.15 8.08
CA CYS A 74 -12.13 11.14 8.77
C CYS A 74 -12.32 11.26 10.28
N PRO A 75 -11.75 10.38 11.11
CA PRO A 75 -11.87 10.44 12.55
C PRO A 75 -11.30 11.76 13.12
N PRO A 76 -11.84 12.26 14.23
CA PRO A 76 -11.28 13.44 14.90
C PRO A 76 -9.80 13.26 15.26
N GLY A 77 -8.98 14.26 15.01
CA GLY A 77 -7.54 14.23 15.27
C GLY A 77 -6.70 13.49 14.23
N TRP A 78 -7.31 12.89 13.21
CA TRP A 78 -6.62 12.34 12.05
C TRP A 78 -6.50 13.38 10.95
N THR A 79 -5.45 13.26 10.13
CA THR A 79 -5.17 14.21 9.04
C THR A 79 -4.98 13.45 7.73
N VAL A 80 -5.55 13.99 6.66
CA VAL A 80 -5.30 13.53 5.29
C VAL A 80 -4.57 14.63 4.55
N GLN A 81 -3.43 14.32 3.96
CA GLN A 81 -2.64 15.21 3.13
C GLN A 81 -2.49 14.62 1.73
N LEU A 82 -2.80 15.41 0.71
CA LEU A 82 -2.66 15.02 -0.69
C LEU A 82 -1.57 15.86 -1.33
N LEU A 83 -0.51 15.20 -1.79
CA LEU A 83 0.59 15.80 -2.54
C LEU A 83 0.37 15.60 -4.04
N TRP A 84 0.31 16.69 -4.80
CA TRP A 84 0.34 16.69 -6.25
C TRP A 84 1.57 17.45 -6.76
N PRO A 85 2.61 16.78 -7.28
CA PRO A 85 3.81 17.46 -7.75
C PRO A 85 3.63 18.21 -9.08
N GLY A 86 2.53 17.96 -9.80
CA GLY A 86 2.24 18.56 -11.10
C GLY A 86 2.73 17.72 -12.29
N TYR A 87 3.36 16.60 -12.02
CA TYR A 87 3.86 15.66 -13.03
C TYR A 87 3.98 14.25 -12.43
N SER A 88 4.04 13.23 -13.28
CA SER A 88 4.38 11.88 -12.82
C SER A 88 5.86 11.79 -12.43
N THR A 89 6.15 11.17 -11.31
CA THR A 89 7.55 10.93 -10.89
C THR A 89 8.21 9.80 -11.68
N SER A 90 7.43 8.94 -12.33
CA SER A 90 7.92 7.76 -13.05
C SER A 90 8.43 8.11 -14.46
N ALA A 91 9.60 7.59 -14.83
CA ALA A 91 10.15 7.70 -16.18
C ALA A 91 9.21 7.11 -17.26
N ARG A 92 8.30 6.18 -16.86
CA ARG A 92 7.27 5.62 -17.74
C ARG A 92 6.28 6.68 -18.24
N HIS A 93 6.09 7.76 -17.51
CA HIS A 93 5.09 8.80 -17.75
C HIS A 93 5.72 10.22 -17.81
N GLY A 94 6.99 10.29 -18.23
CA GLY A 94 7.67 11.56 -18.44
C GLY A 94 8.43 12.10 -17.22
N GLY A 95 8.43 11.39 -16.09
CA GLY A 95 9.28 11.69 -14.95
C GLY A 95 10.72 11.19 -15.15
N VAL A 96 11.52 11.25 -14.08
CA VAL A 96 12.95 10.88 -14.15
C VAL A 96 13.30 9.65 -13.30
N THR A 97 12.38 9.17 -12.46
CA THR A 97 12.64 8.04 -11.57
C THR A 97 12.40 6.72 -12.29
N ALA A 98 13.41 5.85 -12.30
CA ALA A 98 13.30 4.53 -12.92
C ALA A 98 12.32 3.61 -12.19
N ALA A 99 12.17 3.74 -10.87
CA ALA A 99 11.24 2.96 -10.08
C ALA A 99 9.79 3.17 -10.55
N ARG A 100 9.07 2.05 -10.73
CA ARG A 100 7.68 2.00 -11.18
C ARG A 100 6.73 1.97 -9.99
N ASP A 101 5.44 1.94 -10.30
CA ASP A 101 4.36 1.61 -9.36
C ASP A 101 4.35 2.50 -8.10
N GLY A 102 4.62 3.79 -8.28
CA GLY A 102 4.58 4.78 -7.22
C GLY A 102 5.76 4.74 -6.23
N GLY A 103 6.86 4.08 -6.57
CA GLY A 103 8.03 3.96 -5.69
C GLY A 103 8.57 5.30 -5.20
N ALA A 104 8.75 6.28 -6.11
CA ALA A 104 9.22 7.62 -5.73
C ALA A 104 8.22 8.32 -4.78
N LEU A 105 6.92 8.19 -5.03
CA LEU A 105 5.91 8.76 -4.15
C LEU A 105 5.91 8.09 -2.77
N ARG A 106 6.06 6.74 -2.71
CA ARG A 106 6.22 6.06 -1.41
C ARG A 106 7.42 6.57 -0.64
N ALA A 107 8.57 6.77 -1.29
CA ALA A 107 9.76 7.34 -0.66
C ALA A 107 9.47 8.75 -0.13
N ILE A 108 9.02 9.68 -0.97
CA ILE A 108 8.74 11.07 -0.62
C ILE A 108 7.76 11.14 0.57
N LEU A 109 6.64 10.45 0.47
CA LEU A 109 5.60 10.48 1.51
C LEU A 109 6.07 9.82 2.81
N SER A 110 6.89 8.78 2.74
CA SER A 110 7.47 8.16 3.93
C SER A 110 8.44 9.11 4.66
N PHE A 111 9.22 9.91 3.92
CA PHE A 111 10.02 10.98 4.53
C PHE A 111 9.17 12.10 5.11
N MET A 112 8.06 12.47 4.45
CA MET A 112 7.12 13.49 4.93
C MET A 112 6.29 13.02 6.14
N ALA A 113 6.17 11.73 6.36
CA ALA A 113 5.37 11.17 7.46
C ALA A 113 5.88 11.66 8.83
N HIS A 114 5.00 12.29 9.60
CA HIS A 114 5.27 12.73 10.97
C HIS A 114 4.82 11.67 11.98
N ALA A 115 5.23 10.43 11.73
CA ALA A 115 4.98 9.26 12.57
C ALA A 115 6.20 8.34 12.53
N PRO A 116 6.51 7.60 13.59
CA PRO A 116 7.57 6.57 13.58
C PRO A 116 7.19 5.37 12.69
N LEU A 117 5.93 4.96 12.73
CA LEU A 117 5.43 3.80 12.00
C LEU A 117 4.79 4.23 10.69
N VAL A 118 5.16 3.55 9.59
CA VAL A 118 4.63 3.82 8.25
C VAL A 118 4.06 2.53 7.66
N ALA A 119 2.78 2.54 7.33
CA ALA A 119 2.08 1.49 6.59
C ALA A 119 1.78 1.97 5.16
N TYR A 120 1.55 1.04 4.24
CA TYR A 120 1.34 1.35 2.81
C TYR A 120 0.04 0.74 2.32
N LEU A 121 -0.73 1.50 1.54
CA LEU A 121 -1.95 1.02 0.89
C LEU A 121 -2.08 1.60 -0.52
N ASP A 122 -2.35 0.77 -1.50
CA ASP A 122 -2.68 1.20 -2.86
C ASP A 122 -4.14 1.65 -2.95
N ASP A 123 -4.45 2.54 -3.89
CA ASP A 123 -5.76 3.17 -4.03
C ASP A 123 -6.87 2.26 -4.58
N ASP A 124 -6.57 1.00 -4.85
CA ASP A 124 -7.52 -0.02 -5.33
C ASP A 124 -7.67 -1.23 -4.38
N ASN A 125 -7.03 -1.18 -3.22
CA ASN A 125 -7.10 -2.19 -2.18
C ASN A 125 -7.76 -1.61 -0.92
N TRP A 126 -8.09 -2.47 0.07
CA TRP A 126 -8.63 -2.01 1.35
C TRP A 126 -8.28 -2.96 2.50
N TRP A 127 -8.46 -2.48 3.72
CA TRP A 127 -8.12 -3.19 4.95
C TRP A 127 -9.34 -3.59 5.78
N ARG A 128 -9.18 -4.64 6.59
CA ARG A 128 -10.08 -4.94 7.71
C ARG A 128 -9.89 -3.91 8.83
N PRO A 129 -10.90 -3.71 9.70
CA PRO A 129 -10.81 -2.72 10.79
C PRO A 129 -9.66 -2.97 11.77
N ASP A 130 -9.18 -4.19 11.91
CA ASP A 130 -8.14 -4.61 12.85
C ASP A 130 -6.71 -4.65 12.23
N HIS A 131 -6.54 -4.15 11.01
CA HIS A 131 -5.26 -4.25 10.28
C HIS A 131 -4.13 -3.47 10.95
N LEU A 132 -4.32 -2.16 11.17
CA LEU A 132 -3.27 -1.32 11.76
C LEU A 132 -2.94 -1.75 13.20
N ALA A 133 -3.93 -2.05 14.02
CA ALA A 133 -3.70 -2.53 15.38
C ALA A 133 -2.92 -3.85 15.40
N GLY A 134 -3.23 -4.77 14.47
CA GLY A 134 -2.49 -6.02 14.33
C GLY A 134 -1.03 -5.81 13.95
N LEU A 135 -0.74 -4.87 13.04
CA LEU A 135 0.63 -4.54 12.65
C LEU A 135 1.39 -3.78 13.76
N VAL A 136 0.72 -2.86 14.46
CA VAL A 136 1.32 -2.15 15.61
C VAL A 136 1.75 -3.14 16.69
N THR A 137 0.93 -4.14 16.99
CA THR A 137 1.30 -5.19 17.94
C THR A 137 2.45 -6.05 17.40
N ALA A 138 2.41 -6.42 16.12
CA ALA A 138 3.43 -7.30 15.53
C ALA A 138 4.81 -6.63 15.41
N ILE A 139 4.86 -5.29 15.30
CA ILE A 139 6.12 -4.53 15.18
C ILE A 139 6.78 -4.23 16.53
N GLU A 140 6.13 -4.52 17.66
CA GLU A 140 6.72 -4.29 18.97
C GLU A 140 8.05 -5.02 19.11
N GLY A 141 9.14 -4.27 19.37
CA GLY A 141 10.50 -4.81 19.44
C GLY A 141 11.15 -5.16 18.10
N GLN A 142 10.39 -5.09 16.99
CA GLN A 142 10.85 -5.37 15.62
C GLN A 142 11.18 -4.08 14.86
N GLU A 143 11.72 -4.21 13.66
CA GLU A 143 12.00 -3.11 12.74
C GLU A 143 10.91 -2.94 11.68
N TRP A 144 10.18 -4.00 11.40
CA TRP A 144 9.07 -4.05 10.47
C TRP A 144 8.08 -5.14 10.82
N ALA A 145 6.87 -5.07 10.26
CA ALA A 145 5.84 -6.09 10.43
C ALA A 145 5.03 -6.29 9.16
N TRP A 146 4.37 -7.46 9.09
CA TRP A 146 3.48 -7.75 7.98
C TRP A 146 2.23 -8.53 8.41
N SER A 147 1.21 -8.45 7.54
CA SER A 147 0.00 -9.26 7.58
C SER A 147 -0.09 -10.15 6.35
N TRP A 148 -1.10 -11.02 6.31
CA TRP A 148 -1.50 -11.72 5.11
C TRP A 148 -2.63 -10.98 4.39
N ARG A 149 -2.96 -11.44 3.15
CA ARG A 149 -3.98 -10.82 2.30
C ARG A 149 -4.95 -11.84 1.74
N TRP A 150 -6.14 -11.36 1.40
CA TRP A 150 -7.10 -12.04 0.55
C TRP A 150 -6.89 -11.63 -0.89
N PHE A 151 -6.97 -12.56 -1.82
CA PHE A 151 -7.22 -12.26 -3.21
C PHE A 151 -8.70 -11.91 -3.41
N VAL A 152 -8.94 -10.84 -4.14
CA VAL A 152 -10.27 -10.31 -4.41
C VAL A 152 -10.53 -10.33 -5.92
N HIS A 153 -11.72 -10.80 -6.30
CA HIS A 153 -12.13 -10.86 -7.69
C HIS A 153 -12.30 -9.47 -8.30
N PRO A 154 -11.67 -9.16 -9.48
CA PRO A 154 -11.58 -7.78 -9.99
C PRO A 154 -12.93 -7.17 -10.39
N ARG A 155 -13.91 -7.98 -10.83
CA ARG A 155 -15.23 -7.51 -11.29
C ARG A 155 -16.26 -7.47 -10.16
N THR A 156 -16.28 -8.46 -9.29
CA THR A 156 -17.28 -8.55 -8.22
C THR A 156 -16.87 -7.90 -6.90
N HIS A 157 -15.57 -7.62 -6.73
CA HIS A 157 -14.96 -7.16 -5.49
C HIS A 157 -15.25 -8.07 -4.29
N ARG A 158 -15.50 -9.36 -4.55
CA ARG A 158 -15.69 -10.37 -3.50
C ARG A 158 -14.36 -11.08 -3.21
N PRO A 159 -14.07 -11.40 -1.95
CA PRO A 159 -12.93 -12.24 -1.59
C PRO A 159 -13.03 -13.61 -2.26
N VAL A 160 -11.91 -14.10 -2.80
CA VAL A 160 -11.78 -15.42 -3.43
C VAL A 160 -11.20 -16.40 -2.42
N CYS A 161 -9.96 -16.20 -2.01
CA CYS A 161 -9.27 -16.99 -1.01
C CYS A 161 -8.13 -16.19 -0.36
N VAL A 162 -7.62 -16.68 0.76
CA VAL A 162 -6.42 -16.12 1.39
C VAL A 162 -5.20 -16.46 0.52
N ASP A 163 -4.34 -15.47 0.28
CA ASP A 163 -3.05 -15.69 -0.37
C ASP A 163 -2.12 -16.50 0.55
N ARG A 164 -1.86 -17.76 0.15
CA ARG A 164 -0.94 -18.69 0.81
C ARG A 164 0.36 -18.88 0.03
N TRP A 165 0.58 -18.09 -1.01
CA TRP A 165 1.62 -18.37 -2.01
C TRP A 165 2.59 -17.23 -2.25
N GLU A 166 2.10 -15.99 -2.35
CA GLU A 166 2.94 -14.85 -2.77
C GLU A 166 3.38 -14.00 -1.57
N SER A 167 2.45 -13.32 -0.90
CA SER A 167 2.74 -12.37 0.17
C SER A 167 2.60 -13.05 1.54
N VAL A 168 3.53 -13.95 1.82
CA VAL A 168 3.47 -14.83 3.01
C VAL A 168 4.63 -14.65 3.99
N GLY A 169 5.63 -13.85 3.62
CA GLY A 169 6.76 -13.51 4.50
C GLY A 169 8.10 -14.09 4.07
N PRO A 170 9.14 -13.84 4.87
CA PRO A 170 10.50 -14.31 4.60
C PRO A 170 10.59 -15.84 4.54
N GLY A 171 11.33 -16.36 3.55
CA GLY A 171 11.60 -17.78 3.36
C GLY A 171 10.40 -18.62 2.96
N GLN A 172 9.27 -18.00 2.58
CA GLN A 172 8.02 -18.70 2.31
C GLN A 172 7.46 -18.37 0.93
N GLY A 173 6.55 -19.24 0.47
CA GLY A 173 5.77 -19.05 -0.76
C GLY A 173 6.56 -19.30 -2.04
N VAL A 174 5.97 -18.90 -3.16
CA VAL A 174 6.50 -19.16 -4.51
C VAL A 174 7.79 -18.38 -4.84
N PHE A 175 8.09 -17.38 -4.04
CA PHE A 175 9.30 -16.56 -4.19
C PHE A 175 10.42 -16.93 -3.19
N ALA A 176 10.25 -17.99 -2.37
CA ALA A 176 11.21 -18.39 -1.35
C ALA A 176 12.61 -18.62 -1.93
N ASP A 177 12.72 -19.46 -2.96
CA ASP A 177 14.01 -19.85 -3.55
C ASP A 177 14.64 -18.75 -4.41
N SER A 178 13.83 -17.92 -5.06
CA SER A 178 14.32 -16.93 -6.03
C SER A 178 14.60 -15.56 -5.44
N GLN A 179 13.89 -15.19 -4.36
CA GLN A 179 13.92 -13.83 -3.77
C GLN A 179 13.86 -13.84 -2.24
N GLY A 180 13.99 -15.00 -1.59
CA GLY A 180 13.89 -15.12 -0.13
C GLY A 180 12.47 -14.94 0.42
N GLY A 181 11.45 -15.05 -0.41
CA GLY A 181 10.04 -14.80 -0.07
C GLY A 181 9.52 -13.47 -0.62
N PHE A 182 8.40 -13.00 -0.07
CA PHE A 182 7.86 -11.68 -0.40
C PHE A 182 6.81 -11.21 0.61
N VAL A 183 6.71 -9.90 0.76
CA VAL A 183 5.60 -9.19 1.42
C VAL A 183 5.16 -8.03 0.54
N ASP A 184 3.89 -8.03 0.20
CA ASP A 184 3.26 -6.96 -0.59
C ASP A 184 3.21 -5.64 0.22
N PRO A 185 3.43 -4.48 -0.40
CA PRO A 185 3.34 -3.18 0.28
C PRO A 185 2.05 -2.98 1.08
N ASN A 186 0.91 -3.45 0.57
CA ASN A 186 -0.37 -3.30 1.26
C ASN A 186 -0.46 -4.07 2.59
N CYS A 187 0.46 -5.02 2.80
CA CYS A 187 0.58 -5.82 4.02
C CYS A 187 1.68 -5.33 4.97
N LEU A 188 2.44 -4.29 4.61
CA LEU A 188 3.70 -3.90 5.23
C LEU A 188 3.53 -2.70 6.17
N MET A 189 4.20 -2.78 7.32
CA MET A 189 4.49 -1.65 8.23
C MET A 189 5.98 -1.61 8.56
N ILE A 190 6.55 -0.41 8.61
CA ILE A 190 7.97 -0.17 8.88
C ILE A 190 8.10 0.82 10.04
N ASP A 191 8.99 0.55 10.99
CA ASP A 191 9.49 1.56 11.92
C ASP A 191 10.63 2.33 11.25
N LYS A 192 10.29 3.46 10.62
CA LYS A 192 11.28 4.26 9.88
C LYS A 192 12.35 4.91 10.75
N THR A 193 12.16 4.91 12.07
CA THR A 193 13.17 5.44 13.00
C THR A 193 14.24 4.41 13.30
N ARG A 194 13.92 3.13 13.17
CA ARG A 194 14.86 2.02 13.36
C ARG A 194 15.57 1.63 12.07
N VAL A 195 14.88 1.76 10.91
CA VAL A 195 15.44 1.37 9.61
C VAL A 195 15.25 2.47 8.54
N PRO A 196 15.76 3.69 8.75
CA PRO A 196 15.57 4.80 7.82
C PRO A 196 16.12 4.52 6.43
N GLU A 197 17.12 3.63 6.30
CA GLU A 197 17.77 3.29 5.03
C GLU A 197 16.82 2.58 4.05
N VAL A 198 15.78 1.92 4.55
CA VAL A 198 14.80 1.23 3.71
C VAL A 198 14.01 2.19 2.83
N LEU A 199 13.82 3.45 3.27
CA LEU A 199 13.01 4.43 2.54
C LEU A 199 13.57 4.72 1.15
N ALA A 200 14.89 4.70 0.98
CA ALA A 200 15.54 4.88 -0.31
C ALA A 200 15.33 3.67 -1.26
N ARG A 201 15.01 2.49 -0.71
CA ARG A 201 14.78 1.27 -1.51
C ARG A 201 13.55 1.38 -2.40
N TRP A 202 12.56 2.19 -2.02
CA TRP A 202 11.41 2.47 -2.86
C TRP A 202 11.76 3.06 -4.24
N THR A 203 12.93 3.68 -4.39
CA THR A 203 13.41 4.28 -5.65
C THR A 203 14.50 3.46 -6.33
N THR A 204 14.92 2.34 -5.74
CA THR A 204 15.98 1.49 -6.26
C THR A 204 15.38 0.43 -7.20
N PRO A 205 15.73 0.42 -8.49
CA PRO A 205 15.30 -0.65 -9.40
C PRO A 205 16.00 -1.95 -9.07
N MET A 206 15.35 -3.07 -9.35
CA MET A 206 15.90 -4.40 -9.14
C MET A 206 17.10 -4.64 -10.08
N PRO A 207 18.28 -5.06 -9.58
CA PRO A 207 19.44 -5.29 -10.42
C PRO A 207 19.19 -6.35 -11.50
N GLY A 208 19.60 -6.04 -12.74
CA GLY A 208 19.49 -6.99 -13.85
C GLY A 208 18.09 -7.14 -14.43
N ASP A 209 17.09 -6.42 -13.93
CA ASP A 209 15.76 -6.42 -14.51
C ASP A 209 15.61 -5.32 -15.57
N PRO A 210 15.52 -5.68 -16.88
CA PRO A 210 15.36 -4.70 -17.95
C PRO A 210 14.00 -4.01 -17.91
N THR A 211 13.04 -4.53 -17.13
CA THR A 211 11.71 -3.93 -16.97
C THR A 211 11.69 -2.90 -15.86
N PHE A 212 12.77 -2.74 -15.11
CA PHE A 212 12.87 -1.91 -13.90
C PHE A 212 11.75 -2.22 -12.89
N MET A 213 11.43 -3.53 -12.76
CA MET A 213 10.47 -3.98 -11.73
C MET A 213 11.02 -3.59 -10.36
N THR A 214 10.39 -3.13 -9.72
CA THR A 214 9.58 -2.71 -8.62
C THR A 214 10.38 -2.52 -7.36
N ALA A 215 10.34 -1.32 -6.92
CA ALA A 215 10.86 -0.86 -5.64
C ALA A 215 10.42 -1.71 -4.44
N ASP A 216 9.25 -2.34 -4.47
CA ASP A 216 8.75 -3.23 -3.41
C ASP A 216 9.65 -4.45 -3.21
N ARG A 217 10.20 -5.02 -4.28
CA ARG A 217 11.15 -6.14 -4.20
C ARG A 217 12.44 -5.71 -3.49
N MET A 218 12.95 -4.51 -3.77
CA MET A 218 14.14 -3.98 -3.12
C MET A 218 13.91 -3.61 -1.67
N VAL A 219 12.71 -3.17 -1.33
CA VAL A 219 12.29 -2.96 0.07
C VAL A 219 12.25 -4.29 0.81
N PHE A 220 11.61 -5.30 0.24
CA PHE A 220 11.55 -6.62 0.87
C PHE A 220 12.93 -7.29 0.96
N ASP A 221 13.75 -7.21 -0.09
CA ASP A 221 15.12 -7.74 -0.09
C ASP A 221 15.95 -7.15 1.08
N PHE A 222 15.78 -5.89 1.37
CA PHE A 222 16.42 -5.26 2.52
C PHE A 222 15.82 -5.74 3.85
N LEU A 223 14.49 -5.80 3.96
CA LEU A 223 13.80 -6.10 5.22
C LEU A 223 13.87 -7.57 5.64
N GLN A 224 13.94 -8.52 4.70
CA GLN A 224 13.98 -9.95 5.01
C GLN A 224 15.17 -10.37 5.88
N HIS A 225 16.24 -9.55 5.92
CA HIS A 225 17.43 -9.76 6.74
C HIS A 225 17.38 -9.01 8.08
N ARG A 226 16.25 -8.41 8.43
CA ARG A 226 16.02 -7.59 9.61
C ARG A 226 14.98 -8.22 10.54
N PRO A 227 15.02 -7.93 11.84
CA PRO A 227 13.98 -8.38 12.76
C PRO A 227 12.60 -7.93 12.31
N GLY A 228 11.71 -8.87 12.02
CA GLY A 228 10.35 -8.61 11.55
C GLY A 228 9.31 -9.49 12.23
N GLY A 229 8.08 -8.97 12.37
CA GLY A 229 6.96 -9.61 13.01
C GLY A 229 5.77 -9.87 12.08
N CYS A 230 5.20 -11.07 12.14
CA CYS A 230 3.95 -11.38 11.43
C CYS A 230 2.75 -11.17 12.36
N SER A 231 1.73 -10.41 11.92
CA SER A 231 0.50 -10.25 12.70
C SER A 231 -0.35 -11.52 12.76
N GLY A 232 -0.09 -12.50 11.89
CA GLY A 232 -0.89 -13.73 11.77
C GLY A 232 -2.31 -13.50 11.25
N ARG A 233 -2.62 -12.30 10.72
CA ARG A 233 -3.97 -11.92 10.28
C ARG A 233 -4.02 -11.73 8.77
N ASP A 234 -5.08 -12.23 8.14
CA ASP A 234 -5.47 -12.00 6.76
C ASP A 234 -6.33 -10.73 6.68
N SER A 235 -5.68 -9.57 6.82
CA SER A 235 -6.36 -8.29 7.07
C SER A 235 -6.35 -7.33 5.87
N VAL A 236 -5.79 -7.73 4.74
CA VAL A 236 -5.74 -6.95 3.49
C VAL A 236 -6.62 -7.60 2.43
N PHE A 237 -7.37 -6.80 1.68
CA PHE A 237 -8.10 -7.21 0.51
C PHE A 237 -7.40 -6.68 -0.73
N TYR A 238 -6.75 -7.58 -1.48
CA TYR A 238 -5.95 -7.28 -2.66
C TYR A 238 -6.73 -7.60 -3.92
N VAL A 239 -7.12 -6.57 -4.67
CA VAL A 239 -7.87 -6.73 -5.91
C VAL A 239 -6.95 -7.21 -7.03
N LEU A 240 -7.26 -8.38 -7.58
CA LEU A 240 -6.50 -8.94 -8.68
C LEU A 240 -6.65 -8.09 -9.95
N ARG A 241 -5.59 -8.04 -10.75
CA ARG A 241 -5.61 -7.40 -12.07
C ARG A 241 -5.34 -8.46 -13.13
N GLU A 242 -6.26 -8.60 -14.08
CA GLU A 242 -6.13 -9.56 -15.18
C GLU A 242 -4.91 -9.26 -16.08
N SER A 243 -4.50 -7.99 -16.16
CA SER A 243 -3.32 -7.54 -16.90
C SER A 243 -1.99 -7.77 -16.17
N ASP A 244 -2.02 -8.26 -14.92
CA ASP A 244 -0.79 -8.59 -14.18
C ASP A 244 -0.13 -9.84 -14.74
N GLY A 245 1.20 -9.79 -14.97
CA GLY A 245 1.97 -10.93 -15.45
C GLY A 245 1.91 -12.17 -14.55
N LEU A 246 1.60 -12.00 -13.26
CA LEU A 246 1.40 -13.11 -12.32
C LEU A 246 -0.03 -13.68 -12.36
N HIS A 247 -0.97 -13.04 -13.04
CA HIS A 247 -2.37 -13.48 -13.06
C HIS A 247 -2.56 -14.94 -13.49
N PRO A 248 -1.90 -15.46 -14.57
CA PRO A 248 -2.01 -16.87 -14.94
C PRO A 248 -1.48 -17.84 -13.86
N LEU A 249 -0.45 -17.46 -13.12
CA LEU A 249 0.05 -18.23 -11.98
C LEU A 249 -0.95 -18.25 -10.84
N ARG A 250 -1.52 -17.09 -10.49
CA ARG A 250 -2.55 -16.95 -9.46
C ARG A 250 -3.78 -17.80 -9.74
N LEU A 251 -4.26 -17.82 -10.99
CA LEU A 251 -5.39 -18.66 -11.41
C LEU A 251 -5.12 -20.15 -11.13
N ARG A 252 -3.91 -20.61 -11.45
CA ARG A 252 -3.52 -22.02 -11.18
C ARG A 252 -3.47 -22.32 -9.69
N MET A 253 -2.95 -21.39 -8.88
CA MET A 253 -2.84 -21.55 -7.42
C MET A 253 -4.20 -21.53 -6.73
N MET A 254 -5.11 -20.66 -7.15
CA MET A 254 -6.45 -20.56 -6.60
C MET A 254 -7.36 -21.72 -7.03
N GLY A 255 -7.14 -22.29 -8.24
CA GLY A 255 -7.87 -23.46 -8.72
C GLY A 255 -9.39 -23.31 -8.63
N GLU A 256 -10.04 -24.22 -7.89
CA GLU A 256 -11.51 -24.22 -7.72
C GLU A 256 -12.06 -22.96 -7.04
N ASP A 257 -11.28 -22.29 -6.17
CA ASP A 257 -11.73 -21.06 -5.52
C ASP A 257 -11.99 -19.97 -6.55
N TRP A 258 -11.10 -19.85 -7.54
CA TRP A 258 -11.32 -18.93 -8.66
C TRP A 258 -12.54 -19.31 -9.49
N GLY A 259 -12.70 -20.61 -9.83
CA GLY A 259 -13.83 -21.09 -10.60
C GLY A 259 -15.19 -20.77 -9.94
N ARG A 260 -15.27 -20.91 -8.61
CA ARG A 260 -16.46 -20.53 -7.84
C ARG A 260 -16.71 -19.01 -7.86
N ALA A 261 -15.66 -18.20 -7.73
CA ALA A 261 -15.77 -16.75 -7.75
C ALA A 261 -16.19 -16.22 -9.12
N GLU A 262 -15.64 -16.79 -10.20
CA GLU A 262 -15.97 -16.44 -11.58
C GLU A 262 -17.41 -16.77 -11.96
N ALA A 263 -17.93 -17.93 -11.49
CA ALA A 263 -19.33 -18.32 -11.69
C ALA A 263 -20.35 -17.35 -11.04
N LEU A 264 -19.92 -16.59 -10.00
CA LEU A 264 -20.74 -15.57 -9.36
C LEU A 264 -20.62 -14.19 -10.06
N ALA A 265 -19.75 -14.07 -11.04
CA ALA A 265 -19.46 -12.82 -11.76
C ALA A 265 -20.20 -12.73 -13.10
N GLY A 266 -20.66 -13.86 -13.65
CA GLY A 266 -21.46 -13.99 -14.87
C GLY A 266 -22.94 -13.96 -14.55
#